data_f0918034fea1f9b684bee49c154873a0
#
_entry.id   f0918034fea1f9b684bee49c154873a0
#
_cell.length_a   1.000
_cell.length_b   1.000
_cell.length_c   1.000
_cell.angle_alpha   90.00
_cell.angle_beta   90.00
_cell.angle_gamma   90.00
#
_symmetry.space_group_name_H-M   'P 1'
#
loop_
_entity.id
_entity.type
_entity.pdbx_description
1 polymer ?
#
loop_
_entity_poly.entity_id
_entity_poly.type
_entity_poly.pdbx_seq_one_letter_code
_entity_poly.pdbx_strand_id
1 'polypeptide(L)'
;MKTTIQEENNNQVVYFERRLDTSAASQVQMDVQPLVNNIQSDIILNCDKLEYISSSGLRIFLSILKSAKASDKHVYIQGLSYDLRQVFTMTGFINLFEFK
;
A
#
# COMPACT_ATOMS: atom_id res chain seq x y z
N MET A 1 -6.29 -10.31 -8.44
CA MET A 1 -5.19 -9.59 -7.77
C MET A 1 -4.54 -10.47 -6.73
N LYS A 2 -3.24 -10.51 -6.72
CA LYS A 2 -2.50 -11.26 -5.72
C LYS A 2 -1.78 -10.30 -4.78
N THR A 3 -1.86 -10.57 -3.48
CA THR A 3 -1.18 -9.78 -2.47
C THR A 3 -0.31 -10.72 -1.63
N THR A 4 0.96 -10.37 -1.50
CA THR A 4 1.92 -11.15 -0.72
C THR A 4 2.50 -10.24 0.35
N ILE A 5 2.61 -10.74 1.57
CA ILE A 5 3.20 -9.99 2.68
C ILE A 5 4.39 -10.79 3.20
N GLN A 6 5.55 -10.14 3.27
CA GLN A 6 6.78 -10.78 3.73
C GLN A 6 7.53 -9.84 4.67
N GLU A 7 8.27 -10.40 5.60
CA GLU A 7 9.18 -9.62 6.44
C GLU A 7 10.55 -9.57 5.76
N GLU A 8 11.07 -8.36 5.56
CA GLU A 8 12.37 -8.14 4.92
C GLU A 8 13.08 -6.99 5.64
N ASN A 9 14.30 -7.24 6.09
CA ASN A 9 15.12 -6.21 6.76
C ASN A 9 14.38 -5.54 7.92
N ASN A 10 13.64 -6.32 8.69
CA ASN A 10 12.83 -5.87 9.82
C ASN A 10 11.65 -4.99 9.44
N ASN A 11 11.27 -4.97 8.17
CA ASN A 11 10.08 -4.28 7.69
C ASN A 11 9.07 -5.30 7.18
N GLN A 12 7.78 -4.94 7.23
CA GLN A 12 6.75 -5.71 6.54
C GLN A 12 6.61 -5.16 5.13
N VAL A 13 6.78 -6.01 4.12
CA VAL A 13 6.67 -5.60 2.72
C VAL A 13 5.42 -6.21 2.14
N VAL A 14 4.54 -5.36 1.61
CA VAL A 14 3.31 -5.79 0.95
C VAL A 14 3.52 -5.65 -0.55
N TYR A 15 3.44 -6.76 -1.26
CA TYR A 15 3.63 -6.80 -2.71
C TYR A 15 2.28 -6.81 -3.40
N PHE A 16 2.04 -5.82 -4.25
CA PHE A 16 0.82 -5.74 -5.06
C PHE A 16 1.16 -6.08 -6.50
N GLU A 17 0.28 -6.80 -7.17
CA GLU A 17 0.48 -7.17 -8.57
C GLU A 17 -0.76 -6.86 -9.38
N ARG A 18 -0.55 -6.48 -10.65
CA ARG A 18 -1.59 -6.25 -11.64
C ARG A 18 -2.50 -5.09 -11.29
N ARG A 19 -3.79 -5.33 -11.10
CA ARG A 19 -4.78 -4.28 -10.98
C ARG A 19 -5.45 -4.30 -9.62
N LEU A 20 -5.27 -3.24 -8.87
CA LEU A 20 -6.01 -3.04 -7.62
C LEU A 20 -7.25 -2.21 -7.95
N ASP A 21 -8.20 -2.85 -8.62
CA ASP A 21 -9.47 -2.24 -8.99
C ASP A 21 -10.53 -2.46 -7.92
N THR A 22 -11.74 -1.97 -8.16
CA THR A 22 -12.81 -2.05 -7.18
C THR A 22 -13.17 -3.49 -6.84
N SER A 23 -13.15 -4.39 -7.84
CA SER A 23 -13.48 -5.79 -7.59
C SER A 23 -12.40 -6.52 -6.79
N ALA A 24 -11.14 -6.11 -6.91
CA ALA A 24 -10.05 -6.71 -6.15
C ALA A 24 -9.95 -6.15 -4.72
N ALA A 25 -10.47 -4.96 -4.49
CA ALA A 25 -10.26 -4.22 -3.24
C ALA A 25 -10.74 -4.99 -2.01
N SER A 26 -11.88 -5.67 -2.10
CA SER A 26 -12.43 -6.42 -0.96
C SER A 26 -11.47 -7.52 -0.50
N GLN A 27 -10.91 -8.28 -1.44
CA GLN A 27 -9.98 -9.35 -1.11
C GLN A 27 -8.68 -8.79 -0.55
N VAL A 28 -8.17 -7.73 -1.15
CA VAL A 28 -6.93 -7.10 -0.67
C VAL A 28 -7.13 -6.52 0.73
N GLN A 29 -8.29 -5.92 1.00
CA GLN A 29 -8.59 -5.42 2.35
C GLN A 29 -8.53 -6.56 3.37
N MET A 30 -9.09 -7.72 3.03
CA MET A 30 -9.01 -8.89 3.91
C MET A 30 -7.58 -9.39 4.07
N ASP A 31 -6.82 -9.39 2.98
CA ASP A 31 -5.44 -9.88 3.00
C ASP A 31 -4.53 -9.03 3.89
N VAL A 32 -4.74 -7.71 3.92
CA VAL A 32 -3.90 -6.80 4.73
C VAL A 32 -4.44 -6.56 6.13
N GLN A 33 -5.66 -7.01 6.43
CA GLN A 33 -6.28 -6.74 7.73
C GLN A 33 -5.45 -7.26 8.92
N PRO A 34 -4.87 -8.47 8.87
CA PRO A 34 -4.02 -8.92 9.98
C PRO A 34 -2.82 -8.00 10.21
N LEU A 35 -2.24 -7.47 9.13
CA LEU A 35 -1.15 -6.51 9.23
C LEU A 35 -1.62 -5.21 9.87
N VAL A 36 -2.75 -4.68 9.40
CA VAL A 36 -3.31 -3.42 9.90
C VAL A 36 -3.66 -3.51 11.38
N ASN A 37 -4.11 -4.68 11.83
CA ASN A 37 -4.51 -4.90 13.21
C ASN A 37 -3.33 -5.01 14.18
N ASN A 38 -2.12 -5.25 13.67
CA ASN A 38 -0.97 -5.48 14.56
C ASN A 38 0.32 -5.03 13.88
N ILE A 39 0.48 -3.71 13.77
CA ILE A 39 1.66 -3.12 13.13
C ILE A 39 2.79 -3.02 14.13
N GLN A 40 3.88 -3.75 13.87
CA GLN A 40 5.04 -3.82 14.76
C GLN A 40 6.32 -3.28 14.12
N SER A 41 6.27 -2.89 12.85
CA SER A 41 7.43 -2.40 12.12
C SER A 41 6.98 -1.41 11.06
N ASP A 42 7.94 -0.74 10.43
CA ASP A 42 7.66 0.07 9.25
C ASP A 42 7.14 -0.83 8.13
N ILE A 43 6.37 -0.25 7.24
CA ILE A 43 5.71 -0.97 6.16
C ILE A 43 6.20 -0.41 4.83
N ILE A 44 6.49 -1.32 3.89
CA ILE A 44 6.80 -0.95 2.51
C ILE A 44 5.70 -1.49 1.62
N LEU A 45 5.07 -0.60 0.86
CA LEU A 45 4.08 -0.97 -0.14
C LEU A 45 4.81 -1.08 -1.48
N ASN A 46 5.10 -2.31 -1.89
CA ASN A 46 5.83 -2.55 -3.12
C ASN A 46 4.89 -2.57 -4.30
N CYS A 47 5.03 -1.57 -5.17
CA CYS A 47 4.17 -1.36 -6.32
C CYS A 47 4.89 -1.65 -7.65
N ASP A 48 6.03 -2.34 -7.62
CA ASP A 48 6.79 -2.63 -8.84
C ASP A 48 5.94 -3.31 -9.91
N LYS A 49 5.02 -4.16 -9.51
CA LYS A 49 4.17 -4.94 -10.43
C LYS A 49 2.73 -4.46 -10.45
N LEU A 50 2.45 -3.34 -9.80
CA LEU A 50 1.11 -2.78 -9.79
C LEU A 50 0.91 -1.95 -11.05
N GLU A 51 -0.17 -2.22 -11.79
CA GLU A 51 -0.45 -1.59 -13.08
C GLU A 51 -1.57 -0.55 -13.01
N TYR A 52 -2.45 -0.70 -12.03
CA TYR A 52 -3.61 0.16 -11.90
C TYR A 52 -4.11 0.17 -10.46
N ILE A 53 -4.61 1.32 -10.00
CA ILE A 53 -5.20 1.45 -8.68
C ILE A 53 -6.49 2.27 -8.78
N SER A 54 -7.57 1.76 -8.18
CA SER A 54 -8.85 2.46 -8.09
C SER A 54 -8.89 3.33 -6.84
N SER A 55 -9.94 4.15 -6.71
CA SER A 55 -10.14 4.92 -5.48
C SER A 55 -10.34 4.00 -4.27
N SER A 56 -10.96 2.84 -4.45
CA SER A 56 -11.07 1.84 -3.39
C SER A 56 -9.70 1.32 -2.97
N GLY A 57 -8.80 1.10 -3.92
CA GLY A 57 -7.43 0.70 -3.65
C GLY A 57 -6.65 1.79 -2.90
N LEU A 58 -6.82 3.04 -3.31
CA LEU A 58 -6.19 4.17 -2.61
C LEU A 58 -6.65 4.26 -1.16
N ARG A 59 -7.92 3.95 -0.87
CA ARG A 59 -8.44 3.92 0.50
C ARG A 59 -7.74 2.83 1.33
N ILE A 60 -7.42 1.71 0.74
CA ILE A 60 -6.68 0.64 1.42
C ILE A 60 -5.29 1.15 1.80
N PHE A 61 -4.60 1.81 0.89
CA PHE A 61 -3.30 2.41 1.17
C PHE A 61 -3.41 3.42 2.31
N LEU A 62 -4.44 4.26 2.28
CA LEU A 62 -4.67 5.25 3.33
C LEU A 62 -4.96 4.59 4.68
N SER A 63 -5.73 3.50 4.69
CA SER A 63 -6.03 2.74 5.89
C SER A 63 -4.75 2.19 6.53
N ILE A 64 -3.85 1.64 5.72
CA ILE A 64 -2.55 1.15 6.19
C ILE A 64 -1.74 2.30 6.79
N LEU A 65 -1.70 3.43 6.10
CA LEU A 65 -0.97 4.61 6.57
C LEU A 65 -1.48 5.09 7.94
N LYS A 66 -2.80 5.20 8.08
CA LYS A 66 -3.41 5.65 9.34
C LYS A 66 -3.08 4.73 10.50
N SER A 67 -3.15 3.42 10.25
CA SER A 67 -2.83 2.43 11.29
C SER A 67 -1.35 2.46 11.66
N ALA A 68 -0.47 2.65 10.69
CA ALA A 68 0.96 2.76 10.94
C ALA A 68 1.28 4.00 11.78
N LYS A 69 0.67 5.13 11.46
CA LYS A 69 0.87 6.36 12.23
C LYS A 69 0.38 6.22 13.66
N ALA A 70 -0.73 5.52 13.87
CA ALA A 70 -1.26 5.27 15.21
C ALA A 70 -0.30 4.41 16.02
N SER A 71 0.52 3.60 15.37
CA SER A 71 1.54 2.76 15.99
C SER A 71 2.92 3.39 15.97
N ASP A 72 3.03 4.63 15.58
CA ASP A 72 4.29 5.39 15.47
C ASP A 72 5.27 4.72 14.49
N LYS A 73 4.75 4.23 13.37
CA LYS A 73 5.52 3.60 12.30
C LYS A 73 5.33 4.36 10.98
N HIS A 74 6.23 4.10 10.04
CA HIS A 74 6.24 4.76 8.74
C HIS A 74 5.75 3.82 7.65
N VAL A 75 5.17 4.39 6.59
CA VAL A 75 4.79 3.64 5.39
C VAL A 75 5.52 4.25 4.20
N TYR A 76 6.22 3.40 3.48
CA TYR A 76 6.97 3.78 2.28
C TYR A 76 6.33 3.13 1.06
N ILE A 77 6.33 3.85 -0.05
CA ILE A 77 5.92 3.31 -1.34
C ILE A 77 7.17 3.12 -2.18
N GLN A 78 7.29 1.96 -2.82
CA GLN A 78 8.43 1.60 -3.64
C GLN A 78 7.96 1.13 -5.00
N GLY A 79 8.63 1.59 -6.05
CA GLY A 79 8.40 1.06 -7.40
C GLY A 79 7.17 1.59 -8.10
N LEU A 80 6.67 2.76 -7.72
CA LEU A 80 5.49 3.35 -8.32
C LEU A 80 5.80 3.75 -9.79
N SER A 81 4.99 3.24 -10.74
CA SER A 81 5.15 3.58 -12.14
C SER A 81 4.85 5.05 -12.39
N TYR A 82 5.27 5.55 -13.55
CA TYR A 82 4.99 6.93 -13.94
C TYR A 82 3.48 7.19 -13.93
N ASP A 83 2.69 6.31 -14.53
CA ASP A 83 1.24 6.48 -14.63
C ASP A 83 0.58 6.50 -13.24
N LEU A 84 1.01 5.60 -12.35
CA LEU A 84 0.47 5.56 -10.99
C LEU A 84 0.91 6.77 -10.19
N ARG A 85 2.13 7.25 -10.41
CA ARG A 85 2.61 8.46 -9.75
C ARG A 85 1.75 9.66 -10.13
N GLN A 86 1.28 9.72 -11.39
CA GLN A 86 0.36 10.76 -11.82
C GLN A 86 -0.96 10.70 -11.04
N VAL A 87 -1.49 9.49 -10.83
CA VAL A 87 -2.72 9.32 -10.05
C VAL A 87 -2.51 9.79 -8.61
N PHE A 88 -1.40 9.44 -8.00
CA PHE A 88 -1.08 9.87 -6.64
C PHE A 88 -0.92 11.38 -6.56
N THR A 89 -0.31 11.98 -7.58
CA THR A 89 -0.13 13.44 -7.64
C THR A 89 -1.47 14.15 -7.77
N MET A 90 -2.33 13.67 -8.67
CA MET A 90 -3.64 14.29 -8.92
C MET A 90 -4.58 14.21 -7.73
N THR A 91 -4.48 13.15 -6.95
CA THR A 91 -5.32 12.96 -5.76
C THR A 91 -4.74 13.59 -4.50
N GLY A 92 -3.50 14.08 -4.57
CA GLY A 92 -2.80 14.61 -3.41
C GLY A 92 -2.16 13.55 -2.54
N PHE A 93 -2.34 12.28 -2.85
CA PHE A 93 -1.79 11.17 -2.06
C PHE A 93 -0.27 11.14 -2.08
N ILE A 94 0.33 11.72 -3.13
CA ILE A 94 1.80 11.77 -3.23
C ILE A 94 2.44 12.45 -2.02
N ASN A 95 1.72 13.37 -1.36
CA ASN A 95 2.23 14.12 -0.22
C ASN A 95 2.00 13.42 1.11
N LEU A 96 1.25 12.32 1.12
CA LEU A 96 0.91 11.60 2.35
C LEU A 96 1.87 10.47 2.67
N PHE A 97 2.57 9.96 1.68
CA PHE A 97 3.45 8.81 1.81
C PHE A 97 4.90 9.21 1.63
N GLU A 98 5.79 8.40 2.20
CA GLU A 98 7.22 8.48 1.94
C GLU A 98 7.56 7.50 0.83
N PHE A 99 8.63 7.76 0.08
CA PHE A 99 9.01 6.95 -1.07
C PHE A 99 10.42 6.42 -0.91
N LYS A 100 10.61 5.21 -1.39
CA LYS A 100 11.94 4.58 -1.44
C LYS A 100 12.37 4.28 -2.85
#